data_bc3529263763773ffd76022745485c8f
#
_entry.id   bc3529263763773ffd76022745485c8f
#
_cell.length_a   1.000
_cell.length_b   1.000
_cell.length_c   1.000
_cell.angle_alpha   90.00
_cell.angle_beta   90.00
_cell.angle_gamma   90.00
#
_symmetry.space_group_name_H-M   'P 1'
#
loop_
_entity.id
_entity.type
_entity.pdbx_description
1 polymer ?
#
loop_
_entity_poly.entity_id
_entity_poly.type
_entity_poly.pdbx_seq_one_letter_code
_entity_poly.pdbx_strand_id
1 'polypeptide(L)' 'MPAPAKLTERQIKFAELLVYNEGRMSPAECAKEAGYQTRPRQAASELRSPKTSPLVVKYIGEMRAEVQEKYGINF' A
#
# COMPACT_ATOMS: atom_id res chain seq x y z
N MET A 1 13.34 7.05 4.76
CA MET A 1 12.99 8.00 3.69
C MET A 1 11.61 8.59 3.96
N PRO A 2 11.49 9.88 3.87
CA PRO A 2 10.18 10.48 4.07
C PRO A 2 9.23 10.11 2.94
N ALA A 3 7.97 9.93 3.28
CA ALA A 3 6.94 9.69 2.28
C ALA A 3 6.79 10.92 1.38
N PRO A 4 6.34 10.74 0.12
CA PRO A 4 6.03 11.88 -0.73
C PRO A 4 5.05 12.83 -0.04
N ALA A 5 5.25 14.13 -0.24
CA ALA A 5 4.51 15.16 0.47
C ALA A 5 2.99 15.08 0.27
N LYS A 6 2.54 14.46 -0.81
CA LYS A 6 1.11 14.38 -1.14
C LYS A 6 0.42 13.12 -0.67
N LEU A 7 1.15 12.18 -0.08
CA LEU A 7 0.54 10.98 0.49
C LEU A 7 -0.02 11.29 1.87
N THR A 8 -1.25 10.82 2.12
CA THR A 8 -1.86 10.90 3.44
C THR A 8 -1.34 9.77 4.32
N GLU A 9 -1.53 9.91 5.64
CA GLU A 9 -1.15 8.85 6.58
C GLU A 9 -1.88 7.55 6.28
N ARG A 10 -3.14 7.63 5.87
CA ARG A 10 -3.91 6.44 5.50
C ARG A 10 -3.32 5.74 4.29
N GLN A 11 -2.91 6.51 3.29
CA GLN A 11 -2.32 5.95 2.08
C GLN A 11 -0.98 5.27 2.40
N ILE A 12 -0.17 5.91 3.21
CA ILE A 12 1.11 5.34 3.65
C ILE A 12 0.87 4.04 4.42
N LYS A 13 -0.07 4.05 5.34
CA LYS A 13 -0.38 2.88 6.15
C LYS A 13 -0.92 1.74 5.29
N PHE A 14 -1.78 2.05 4.32
CA PHE A 14 -2.28 1.05 3.37
C PHE A 14 -1.11 0.39 2.63
N ALA A 15 -0.20 1.19 2.10
CA ALA A 15 0.94 0.67 1.36
C ALA A 15 1.82 -0.22 2.24
N GLU A 16 2.09 0.21 3.46
CA GLU A 16 2.88 -0.58 4.40
C GLU A 16 2.22 -1.90 4.73
N LEU A 17 0.94 -1.87 5.04
CA LEU A 17 0.19 -3.09 5.35
C LEU A 17 0.16 -4.03 4.16
N LEU A 18 -0.05 -3.49 2.97
CA LEU A 18 -0.11 -4.30 1.76
C LEU A 18 1.22 -5.02 1.49
N VAL A 19 2.32 -4.31 1.61
CA VAL A 19 3.63 -4.88 1.32
C VAL A 19 4.08 -5.86 2.42
N TYR A 20 3.93 -5.49 3.68
CA TYR A 20 4.42 -6.31 4.78
C TYR A 20 3.52 -7.51 5.10
N ASN A 21 2.26 -7.48 4.64
CA ASN A 21 1.33 -8.58 4.87
C ASN A 21 0.92 -9.28 3.58
N GLU A 22 1.76 -9.21 2.57
CA GLU A 22 1.48 -9.84 1.28
C GLU A 22 1.29 -11.35 1.48
N GLY A 23 0.16 -11.86 0.98
CA GLY A 23 -0.21 -13.25 1.18
C GLY A 23 -0.93 -13.55 2.50
N ARG A 24 -0.97 -12.61 3.43
CA ARG A 24 -1.65 -12.79 4.74
C ARG A 24 -2.94 -12.00 4.84
N MET A 25 -2.94 -10.79 4.30
CA MET A 25 -4.11 -9.91 4.32
C MET A 25 -4.50 -9.58 2.90
N SER A 26 -5.79 -9.56 2.64
CA SER A 26 -6.28 -9.09 1.35
C SER A 26 -6.11 -7.56 1.25
N PRO A 27 -6.08 -7.00 0.03
CA PRO A 27 -6.03 -5.55 -0.11
C PRO A 27 -7.17 -4.83 0.60
N ALA A 28 -8.37 -5.42 0.61
CA ALA A 28 -9.51 -4.84 1.31
C ALA A 28 -9.27 -4.78 2.82
N GLU A 29 -8.68 -5.82 3.37
CA GLU A 29 -8.34 -5.83 4.80
C GLU A 29 -7.28 -4.78 5.12
N CYS A 30 -6.29 -4.63 4.26
CA CYS A 30 -5.28 -3.59 4.43
C CYS A 30 -5.91 -2.20 4.42
N ALA A 31 -6.84 -1.96 3.50
CA ALA A 31 -7.54 -0.68 3.41
C ALA A 31 -8.35 -0.42 4.68
N LYS A 32 -9.04 -1.43 5.17
CA LYS A 32 -9.84 -1.31 6.39
C LYS A 32 -8.97 -0.96 7.59
N GLU A 33 -7.85 -1.66 7.75
CA GLU A 33 -6.91 -1.40 8.85
C GLU A 33 -6.25 -0.02 8.71
N ALA A 34 -6.08 0.46 7.50
CA ALA A 34 -5.50 1.78 7.26
C ALA A 34 -6.46 2.92 7.55
N GLY A 35 -7.75 2.63 7.72
CA GLY A 35 -8.75 3.64 8.05
C GLY A 35 -9.84 3.83 7.01
N TYR A 36 -9.81 3.08 5.91
CA TYR A 36 -10.84 3.14 4.86
C TYR A 36 -11.96 2.17 5.19
N GLN A 37 -12.75 2.49 6.19
CA GLN A 37 -13.73 1.55 6.74
C GLN A 37 -15.05 1.49 5.98
N THR A 38 -15.39 2.55 5.25
CA THR A 38 -16.69 2.63 4.58
C THR A 38 -16.77 1.72 3.36
N ARG A 39 -15.76 1.75 2.50
CA ARG A 39 -15.74 0.93 1.28
C ARG A 39 -14.33 0.39 1.06
N PRO A 40 -13.89 -0.56 1.89
CA PRO A 40 -12.51 -1.01 1.85
C PRO A 40 -12.12 -1.66 0.52
N ARG A 41 -13.01 -2.40 -0.12
CA ARG A 41 -12.71 -3.01 -1.42
C ARG A 41 -12.50 -1.97 -2.50
N GLN A 42 -13.38 -0.98 -2.55
CA GLN A 42 -13.27 0.10 -3.52
C GLN A 42 -12.02 0.92 -3.25
N ALA A 43 -11.77 1.26 -1.98
CA ALA A 43 -10.59 2.00 -1.61
C ALA A 43 -9.32 1.25 -2.01
N ALA A 44 -9.25 -0.05 -1.74
CA ALA A 44 -8.09 -0.86 -2.10
C ALA A 44 -7.87 -0.86 -3.62
N SER A 45 -8.94 -0.99 -4.38
CA SER A 45 -8.87 -0.96 -5.84
C SER A 45 -8.33 0.36 -6.36
N GLU A 46 -8.86 1.47 -5.83
CA GLU A 46 -8.43 2.80 -6.22
C GLU A 46 -6.99 3.09 -5.82
N LEU A 47 -6.60 2.67 -4.62
CA LEU A 47 -5.24 2.89 -4.12
C LEU A 47 -4.19 2.13 -4.90
N ARG A 48 -4.57 1.01 -5.53
CA ARG A 48 -3.66 0.23 -6.35
C ARG A 48 -3.70 0.61 -7.82
N SER A 49 -4.57 1.54 -8.19
CA SER A 49 -4.71 1.98 -9.58
C SER A 49 -3.74 3.12 -9.88
N PRO A 50 -2.86 2.98 -10.89
CA PRO A 50 -1.95 4.08 -11.25
C PRO A 50 -2.68 5.29 -11.83
N LYS A 51 -3.91 5.12 -12.31
CA LYS A 51 -4.71 6.22 -12.81
C LYS A 51 -5.29 7.07 -11.68
N THR A 52 -5.71 6.41 -10.61
CA THR A 52 -6.37 7.08 -9.48
C THR A 52 -5.36 7.52 -8.42
N SER A 53 -4.37 6.67 -8.15
CA SER A 53 -3.44 6.90 -7.05
C SER A 53 -2.00 6.59 -7.49
N PRO A 54 -1.45 7.39 -8.42
CA PRO A 54 -0.10 7.12 -8.94
C PRO A 54 0.98 7.19 -7.87
N LEU A 55 0.84 8.07 -6.89
CA LEU A 55 1.83 8.19 -5.82
C LEU A 55 1.82 6.98 -4.90
N VAL A 56 0.64 6.42 -4.61
CA VAL A 56 0.52 5.23 -3.79
C VAL A 56 1.15 4.03 -4.51
N VAL A 57 0.86 3.88 -5.79
CA VAL A 57 1.42 2.79 -6.60
C VAL A 57 2.94 2.88 -6.63
N LYS A 58 3.47 4.08 -6.82
CA LYS A 58 4.91 4.30 -6.82
C LYS A 58 5.52 3.95 -5.46
N TYR A 59 4.89 4.38 -4.39
CA TYR A 59 5.37 4.10 -3.04
C TYR A 59 5.37 2.60 -2.73
N ILE A 60 4.30 1.90 -3.13
CA ILE A 60 4.23 0.45 -2.98
C ILE A 60 5.39 -0.22 -3.72
N GLY A 61 5.66 0.19 -4.95
CA GLY A 61 6.76 -0.35 -5.72
C GLY A 61 8.12 -0.14 -5.06
N GLU A 62 8.33 1.05 -4.52
CA GLU A 62 9.56 1.38 -3.81
C GLU A 62 9.73 0.54 -2.55
N MET A 63 8.65 0.34 -1.80
CA MET A 63 8.68 -0.48 -0.60
C MET A 63 8.94 -1.95 -0.92
N ARG A 64 8.32 -2.48 -1.97
CA ARG A 64 8.57 -3.87 -2.39
C ARG A 64 10.02 -4.08 -2.76
N ALA A 65 10.60 -3.15 -3.49
CA ALA A 65 12.00 -3.23 -3.87
C ALA A 65 12.91 -3.22 -2.63
N GLU A 66 12.61 -2.35 -1.67
CA GLU A 66 13.37 -2.26 -0.43
C GLU A 66 13.28 -3.54 0.39
N VAL A 67 12.08 -4.09 0.54
CA VAL A 67 11.86 -5.33 1.30
C VAL A 67 12.58 -6.50 0.62
N GLN A 68 12.48 -6.57 -0.70
CA GLN A 68 13.16 -7.62 -1.46
C GLN A 68 14.67 -7.54 -1.30
N GLU A 69 15.22 -6.33 -1.34
CA GLU A 69 16.65 -6.11 -1.19
C GLU A 69 17.14 -6.47 0.20
N LYS A 70 16.41 -6.04 1.25
CA LYS A 70 16.82 -6.27 2.63
C LYS A 70 16.61 -7.69 3.11
N TYR A 71 15.53 -8.31 2.72
CA TYR A 71 15.12 -9.60 3.27
C TYR A 71 15.16 -10.74 2.26
N GLY A 72 15.47 -10.45 1.02
CA GLY A 72 15.53 -11.47 -0.02
C GLY A 72 14.18 -12.09 -0.35
N ILE A 73 13.09 -11.38 -0.09
CA ILE A 73 11.74 -11.89 -0.32
C ILE A 73 11.33 -11.66 -1.77
N ASN A 74 10.87 -12.73 -2.40
CA ASN A 74 10.35 -12.66 -3.77
C ASN A 74 8.83 -12.54 -3.75
N PHE A 75 8.33 -11.56 -4.44
CA PHE A 75 6.88 -11.37 -4.56
C PHE A 75 6.34 -11.88 -5.87
#